data_6d2aa36df933122c932826b3cdd06331
#
_entry.id   6d2aa36df933122c932826b3cdd06331
#
_cell.length_a   1.000
_cell.length_b   1.000
_cell.length_c   1.000
_cell.angle_alpha   90.00
_cell.angle_beta   90.00
_cell.angle_gamma   90.00
#
_symmetry.space_group_name_H-M   'P 1'
#
loop_
_entity.id
_entity.type
_entity.pdbx_description
1 polymer ?
#
loop_
_entity_poly.entity_id
_entity_poly.type
_entity_poly.pdbx_seq_one_letter_code
_entity_poly.pdbx_strand_id
1 'polypeptide(L)'
;SVLVILGLWVRLKLTETPEFAAAQQEAPPPAVPLATLLSTHLGAAIAGTFACAACFAVYYIATAFALGYGTTALKIDREIFLAIQLGAIMFMALSIVIAGWWSDKSSPTRVLAWGCAGTLVMGIVFGPLIGTAALLPIFVALSLALFVMGFIYGPLGAYLPALFPTQLRY
;
A
#
# COMPACT_ATOMS: atom_id res chain seq x y z
N SER A 1 -20.16 -4.69 -18.23
CA SER A 1 -18.89 -5.24 -18.72
C SER A 1 -18.72 -6.67 -18.21
N VAL A 2 -18.03 -7.53 -18.99
CA VAL A 2 -17.82 -8.96 -18.68
C VAL A 2 -17.18 -9.15 -17.30
N LEU A 3 -16.25 -8.25 -16.91
CA LEU A 3 -15.58 -8.29 -15.61
C LEU A 3 -16.54 -8.12 -14.41
N VAL A 4 -17.58 -7.31 -14.56
CA VAL A 4 -18.60 -7.14 -13.49
C VAL A 4 -19.43 -8.41 -13.32
N ILE A 5 -19.82 -9.03 -14.45
CA ILE A 5 -20.58 -10.29 -14.43
C ILE A 5 -19.74 -11.41 -13.82
N LEU A 6 -18.46 -11.50 -14.23
CA LEU A 6 -17.52 -12.48 -13.69
C LEU A 6 -17.29 -12.26 -12.18
N GLY A 7 -17.10 -11.01 -11.74
CA GLY A 7 -16.93 -10.67 -10.34
C GLY A 7 -18.18 -11.00 -9.51
N LEU A 8 -19.38 -10.73 -10.03
CA LEU A 8 -20.62 -11.07 -9.37
C LEU A 8 -20.81 -12.61 -9.29
N TRP A 9 -20.51 -13.32 -10.38
CA TRP A 9 -20.61 -14.79 -10.43
C TRP A 9 -19.66 -15.45 -9.44
N VAL A 10 -18.40 -14.99 -9.36
CA VAL A 10 -17.42 -15.46 -8.37
C VAL A 10 -17.93 -15.19 -6.96
N ARG A 11 -18.43 -13.99 -6.67
CA ARG A 11 -18.98 -13.62 -5.36
C ARG A 11 -20.17 -14.47 -4.93
N LEU A 12 -21.04 -14.83 -5.85
CA LEU A 12 -22.22 -15.69 -5.58
C LEU A 12 -21.84 -17.17 -5.37
N LYS A 13 -20.67 -17.60 -5.92
CA LYS A 13 -20.19 -18.99 -5.78
C LYS A 13 -19.18 -19.19 -4.66
N LEU A 14 -18.58 -18.12 -4.13
CA LEU A 14 -17.69 -18.22 -2.99
C LEU A 14 -18.50 -18.63 -1.75
N THR A 15 -18.23 -19.82 -1.23
CA THR A 15 -18.64 -20.24 0.09
C THR A 15 -17.82 -19.51 1.14
N GLU A 16 -18.41 -19.23 2.29
CA GLU A 16 -17.71 -18.67 3.44
C GLU A 16 -16.47 -19.49 3.80
N THR A 17 -15.40 -18.82 4.18
CA THR A 17 -14.17 -19.52 4.58
C THR A 17 -14.43 -20.38 5.81
N PRO A 18 -13.80 -21.58 5.93
CA PRO A 18 -13.96 -22.44 7.11
C PRO A 18 -13.66 -21.72 8.43
N GLU A 19 -12.71 -20.79 8.40
CA GLU A 19 -12.34 -19.96 9.56
C GLU A 19 -13.47 -19.03 10.00
N PHE A 20 -14.20 -18.45 9.05
CA PHE A 20 -15.35 -17.58 9.35
C PHE A 20 -16.53 -18.38 9.88
N ALA A 21 -16.83 -19.53 9.26
CA ALA A 21 -17.88 -20.43 9.73
C ALA A 21 -17.61 -20.94 11.16
N ALA A 22 -16.35 -21.27 11.49
CA ALA A 22 -15.95 -21.65 12.85
C ALA A 22 -16.09 -20.46 13.83
N ALA A 23 -15.66 -19.27 13.44
CA ALA A 23 -15.76 -18.07 14.28
C ALA A 23 -17.22 -17.67 14.56
N GLN A 24 -18.13 -17.87 13.60
CA GLN A 24 -19.59 -17.66 13.81
C GLN A 24 -20.20 -18.64 14.81
N GLN A 25 -19.69 -19.87 14.88
CA GLN A 25 -20.16 -20.85 15.85
C GLN A 25 -19.70 -20.54 17.28
N GLU A 26 -18.51 -19.95 17.44
CA GLU A 26 -17.97 -19.58 18.75
C GLU A 26 -18.61 -18.31 19.32
N ALA A 27 -18.84 -17.29 18.47
CA ALA A 27 -19.51 -16.07 18.87
C ALA A 27 -20.24 -15.42 17.68
N PRO A 28 -21.55 -15.11 17.78
CA PRO A 28 -22.27 -14.44 16.72
C PRO A 28 -21.64 -13.05 16.47
N PRO A 29 -21.59 -12.57 15.19
CA PRO A 29 -21.06 -11.27 14.88
C PRO A 29 -21.86 -10.17 15.61
N PRO A 30 -21.19 -9.10 16.10
CA PRO A 30 -21.87 -8.02 16.78
C PRO A 30 -22.87 -7.33 15.87
N ALA A 31 -23.99 -6.90 16.44
CA ALA A 31 -25.08 -6.23 15.69
C ALA A 31 -24.61 -4.94 14.97
N VAL A 32 -23.59 -4.26 15.51
CA VAL A 32 -22.95 -3.07 14.91
C VAL A 32 -21.43 -3.26 14.94
N PRO A 33 -20.85 -3.92 13.92
CA PRO A 33 -19.40 -4.18 13.90
C PRO A 33 -18.52 -2.93 14.00
N LEU A 34 -18.95 -1.83 13.37
CA LEU A 34 -18.21 -0.55 13.41
C LEU A 34 -18.18 0.06 14.82
N ALA A 35 -19.26 0.00 15.57
CA ALA A 35 -19.31 0.51 16.95
C ALA A 35 -18.38 -0.30 17.86
N THR A 36 -18.37 -1.63 17.73
CA THR A 36 -17.47 -2.52 18.46
C THR A 36 -16.01 -2.25 18.08
N LEU A 37 -15.72 -2.06 16.78
CA LEU A 37 -14.38 -1.73 16.31
C LEU A 37 -13.87 -0.43 16.93
N LEU A 38 -14.66 0.62 16.92
CA LEU A 38 -14.27 1.93 17.46
C LEU A 38 -14.20 1.95 18.99
N SER A 39 -14.99 1.14 19.69
CA SER A 39 -14.96 1.12 21.17
C SER A 39 -13.86 0.22 21.73
N THR A 40 -13.58 -0.93 21.10
CA THR A 40 -12.66 -1.93 21.65
C THR A 40 -11.33 -2.04 20.89
N HIS A 41 -11.28 -1.65 19.60
CA HIS A 41 -10.11 -1.80 18.73
C HIS A 41 -9.64 -0.47 18.12
N LEU A 42 -9.88 0.67 18.79
CA LEU A 42 -9.51 1.98 18.28
C LEU A 42 -8.01 2.10 17.96
N GLY A 43 -7.15 1.55 18.81
CA GLY A 43 -5.69 1.54 18.55
C GLY A 43 -5.30 0.81 17.28
N ALA A 44 -5.93 -0.33 17.01
CA ALA A 44 -5.72 -1.10 15.78
C ALA A 44 -6.23 -0.33 14.54
N ALA A 45 -7.40 0.32 14.66
CA ALA A 45 -7.97 1.14 13.60
C ALA A 45 -7.06 2.34 13.26
N ILE A 46 -6.54 3.04 14.27
CA ILE A 46 -5.60 4.14 14.11
C ILE A 46 -4.30 3.65 13.45
N ALA A 47 -3.71 2.56 13.94
CA ALA A 47 -2.49 1.99 13.38
C ALA A 47 -2.66 1.59 11.91
N GLY A 48 -3.76 0.93 11.56
CA GLY A 48 -4.10 0.58 10.17
C GLY A 48 -4.28 1.81 9.28
N THR A 49 -4.97 2.84 9.78
CA THR A 49 -5.18 4.10 9.05
C THR A 49 -3.85 4.80 8.75
N PHE A 50 -2.96 4.91 9.74
CA PHE A 50 -1.64 5.53 9.53
C PHE A 50 -0.75 4.71 8.60
N ALA A 51 -0.81 3.39 8.66
CA ALA A 51 -0.08 2.52 7.73
C ALA A 51 -0.54 2.74 6.28
N CYS A 52 -1.86 2.77 6.05
CA CYS A 52 -2.42 3.08 4.73
C CYS A 52 -2.07 4.51 4.29
N ALA A 53 -2.25 5.51 5.16
CA ALA A 53 -1.98 6.89 4.85
C ALA A 53 -0.51 7.12 4.45
N ALA A 54 0.45 6.52 5.19
CA ALA A 54 1.86 6.59 4.84
C ALA A 54 2.16 5.99 3.47
N CYS A 55 1.61 4.81 3.18
CA CYS A 55 1.77 4.12 1.90
C CYS A 55 1.26 4.97 0.73
N PHE A 56 0.02 5.44 0.81
CA PHE A 56 -0.59 6.22 -0.26
C PHE A 56 -0.02 7.64 -0.38
N ALA A 57 0.44 8.26 0.72
CA ALA A 57 1.14 9.54 0.66
C ALA A 57 2.41 9.44 -0.20
N VAL A 58 3.26 8.42 0.03
CA VAL A 58 4.45 8.20 -0.79
C VAL A 58 4.07 7.94 -2.26
N TYR A 59 3.03 7.16 -2.51
CA TYR A 59 2.54 6.90 -3.86
C TYR A 59 2.14 8.19 -4.59
N TYR A 60 1.31 9.03 -3.97
CA TYR A 60 0.85 10.28 -4.58
C TYR A 60 1.96 11.32 -4.73
N ILE A 61 2.92 11.35 -3.81
CA ILE A 61 4.12 12.21 -3.95
C ILE A 61 4.95 11.74 -5.16
N ALA A 62 5.21 10.44 -5.29
CA ALA A 62 6.03 9.91 -6.37
C ALA A 62 5.32 9.91 -7.74
N THR A 63 3.99 9.95 -7.76
CA THR A 63 3.21 9.91 -9.01
C THR A 63 2.63 11.28 -9.36
N ALA A 64 1.58 11.72 -8.67
CA ALA A 64 0.84 12.91 -9.03
C ALA A 64 1.64 14.21 -8.79
N PHE A 65 2.22 14.36 -7.59
CA PHE A 65 3.01 15.55 -7.26
C PHE A 65 4.27 15.64 -8.12
N ALA A 66 5.03 14.55 -8.25
CA ALA A 66 6.26 14.55 -9.04
C ALA A 66 6.01 14.87 -10.51
N LEU A 67 4.94 14.34 -11.11
CA LEU A 67 4.54 14.68 -12.48
C LEU A 67 4.18 16.17 -12.60
N GLY A 68 3.36 16.68 -11.69
CA GLY A 68 3.01 18.10 -11.66
C GLY A 68 4.23 18.99 -11.52
N TYR A 69 5.10 18.72 -10.56
CA TYR A 69 6.33 19.47 -10.33
C TYR A 69 7.30 19.38 -11.52
N GLY A 70 7.53 18.19 -12.05
CA GLY A 70 8.41 17.97 -13.19
C GLY A 70 7.99 18.72 -14.44
N THR A 71 6.68 18.74 -14.73
CA THR A 71 6.18 19.41 -15.93
C THR A 71 6.02 20.93 -15.76
N THR A 72 5.61 21.41 -14.58
CA THR A 72 5.33 22.84 -14.37
C THR A 72 6.56 23.61 -13.90
N ALA A 73 7.31 23.11 -12.92
CA ALA A 73 8.47 23.78 -12.33
C ALA A 73 9.76 23.49 -13.09
N LEU A 74 10.03 22.21 -13.40
CA LEU A 74 11.26 21.80 -14.08
C LEU A 74 11.16 21.91 -15.61
N LYS A 75 9.96 22.16 -16.16
CA LYS A 75 9.71 22.29 -17.61
C LYS A 75 10.11 21.07 -18.42
N ILE A 76 10.11 19.88 -17.81
CA ILE A 76 10.36 18.61 -18.50
C ILE A 76 9.11 18.26 -19.31
N ASP A 77 9.30 17.78 -20.52
CA ASP A 77 8.21 17.30 -21.36
C ASP A 77 7.42 16.19 -20.64
N ARG A 78 6.10 16.26 -20.75
CA ARG A 78 5.20 15.34 -20.04
C ARG A 78 5.42 13.89 -20.48
N GLU A 79 5.65 13.66 -21.76
CA GLU A 79 5.84 12.30 -22.30
C GLU A 79 7.14 11.68 -21.77
N ILE A 80 8.20 12.47 -21.71
CA ILE A 80 9.49 12.06 -21.13
C ILE A 80 9.32 11.74 -19.65
N PHE A 81 8.63 12.60 -18.90
CA PHE A 81 8.41 12.38 -17.47
C PHE A 81 7.58 11.10 -17.22
N LEU A 82 6.53 10.89 -18.01
CA LEU A 82 5.70 9.67 -17.92
C LEU A 82 6.49 8.40 -18.27
N ALA A 83 7.40 8.46 -19.25
CA ALA A 83 8.26 7.34 -19.59
C ALA A 83 9.22 6.98 -18.42
N ILE A 84 9.81 7.99 -17.77
CA ILE A 84 10.63 7.82 -16.57
C ILE A 84 9.81 7.19 -15.45
N GLN A 85 8.59 7.69 -15.22
CA GLN A 85 7.70 7.20 -14.18
C GLN A 85 7.25 5.75 -14.45
N LEU A 86 6.97 5.40 -15.70
CA LEU A 86 6.65 4.04 -16.11
C LEU A 86 7.80 3.06 -15.82
N GLY A 87 9.05 3.47 -16.10
CA GLY A 87 10.24 2.69 -15.72
C GLY A 87 10.37 2.52 -14.20
N ALA A 88 10.10 3.58 -13.43
CA ALA A 88 10.15 3.54 -11.98
C ALA A 88 9.09 2.62 -11.35
N ILE A 89 7.91 2.47 -11.97
CA ILE A 89 6.85 1.55 -11.51
C ILE A 89 7.33 0.09 -11.51
N MET A 90 8.27 -0.30 -12.36
CA MET A 90 8.83 -1.66 -12.35
C MET A 90 9.53 -1.98 -11.03
N PHE A 91 10.18 -1.00 -10.41
CA PHE A 91 10.79 -1.16 -9.08
C PHE A 91 9.75 -1.30 -7.98
N MET A 92 8.59 -0.66 -8.11
CA MET A 92 7.45 -0.87 -7.22
C MET A 92 6.92 -2.31 -7.32
N ALA A 93 6.70 -2.80 -8.52
CA ALA A 93 6.22 -4.16 -8.73
C ALA A 93 7.20 -5.20 -8.14
N LEU A 94 8.50 -5.02 -8.38
CA LEU A 94 9.54 -5.86 -7.82
C LEU A 94 9.54 -5.83 -6.28
N SER A 95 9.43 -4.65 -5.68
CA SER A 95 9.45 -4.50 -4.23
C SER A 95 8.22 -5.11 -3.55
N ILE A 96 7.04 -5.06 -4.17
CA ILE A 96 5.83 -5.73 -3.66
C ILE A 96 6.06 -7.24 -3.54
N VAL A 97 6.65 -7.86 -4.57
CA VAL A 97 6.95 -9.29 -4.56
C VAL A 97 7.98 -9.65 -3.48
N ILE A 98 9.06 -8.87 -3.38
CA ILE A 98 10.11 -9.06 -2.37
C ILE A 98 9.53 -8.91 -0.96
N ALA A 99 8.75 -7.86 -0.71
CA ALA A 99 8.15 -7.58 0.58
C ALA A 99 7.10 -8.63 0.97
N GLY A 100 6.28 -9.10 0.03
CA GLY A 100 5.34 -10.19 0.24
C GLY A 100 6.06 -11.47 0.65
N TRP A 101 7.05 -11.90 -0.14
CA TRP A 101 7.85 -13.08 0.16
C TRP A 101 8.58 -13.00 1.52
N TRP A 102 9.12 -11.83 1.87
CA TRP A 102 9.75 -11.62 3.17
C TRP A 102 8.71 -11.62 4.30
N SER A 103 7.55 -11.05 4.08
CA SER A 103 6.43 -11.05 5.03
C SER A 103 5.99 -12.47 5.40
N ASP A 104 5.92 -13.37 4.41
CA ASP A 104 5.56 -14.78 4.61
C ASP A 104 6.62 -15.53 5.45
N LYS A 105 7.89 -15.15 5.33
CA LYS A 105 9.00 -15.79 6.06
C LYS A 105 9.27 -15.20 7.44
N SER A 106 8.82 -13.97 7.72
CA SER A 106 9.10 -13.30 8.99
C SER A 106 7.81 -12.89 9.71
N SER A 107 7.39 -11.66 9.50
CA SER A 107 6.09 -11.16 9.92
C SER A 107 5.73 -9.89 9.14
N PRO A 108 4.45 -9.65 8.82
CA PRO A 108 4.01 -8.44 8.14
C PRO A 108 4.42 -7.16 8.88
N THR A 109 4.35 -7.17 10.21
CA THR A 109 4.71 -6.02 11.06
C THR A 109 6.18 -5.63 10.94
N ARG A 110 7.10 -6.60 10.87
CA ARG A 110 8.54 -6.32 10.73
C ARG A 110 8.86 -5.71 9.37
N VAL A 111 8.29 -6.29 8.30
CA VAL A 111 8.50 -5.78 6.93
C VAL A 111 7.93 -4.38 6.80
N LEU A 112 6.74 -4.13 7.37
CA LEU A 112 6.12 -2.81 7.41
C LEU A 112 6.99 -1.79 8.15
N ALA A 113 7.58 -2.16 9.30
CA ALA A 113 8.47 -1.30 10.06
C ALA A 113 9.72 -0.89 9.26
N TRP A 114 10.32 -1.84 8.52
CA TRP A 114 11.43 -1.54 7.61
C TRP A 114 11.01 -0.62 6.46
N GLY A 115 9.82 -0.83 5.91
CA GLY A 115 9.23 0.06 4.90
C GLY A 115 9.05 1.49 5.42
N CYS A 116 8.52 1.64 6.64
CA CYS A 116 8.38 2.96 7.29
C CYS A 116 9.74 3.63 7.53
N ALA A 117 10.76 2.89 7.98
CA ALA A 117 12.11 3.42 8.12
C ALA A 117 12.68 3.87 6.76
N GLY A 118 12.46 3.08 5.70
CA GLY A 118 12.82 3.46 4.34
C GLY A 118 12.14 4.74 3.86
N THR A 119 10.89 4.96 4.25
CA THR A 119 10.14 6.20 3.93
C THR A 119 10.79 7.43 4.55
N LEU A 120 11.29 7.33 5.79
CA LEU A 120 11.99 8.45 6.44
C LEU A 120 13.26 8.82 5.68
N VAL A 121 14.07 7.81 5.31
CA VAL A 121 15.29 8.02 4.51
C VAL A 121 14.93 8.62 3.15
N MET A 122 13.88 8.08 2.51
CA MET A 122 13.41 8.55 1.21
C MET A 122 12.95 10.01 1.27
N GLY A 123 12.25 10.41 2.33
CA GLY A 123 11.80 11.79 2.53
C GLY A 123 12.95 12.80 2.56
N ILE A 124 14.12 12.42 3.07
CA ILE A 124 15.32 13.26 3.08
C ILE A 124 15.95 13.36 1.69
N VAL A 125 15.98 12.26 0.94
CA VAL A 125 16.73 12.14 -0.31
C VAL A 125 15.90 12.59 -1.53
N PHE A 126 14.59 12.49 -1.47
CA PHE A 126 13.70 12.75 -2.61
C PHE A 126 13.78 14.20 -3.13
N GLY A 127 13.67 15.17 -2.22
CA GLY A 127 13.68 16.59 -2.58
C GLY A 127 14.97 17.01 -3.32
N PRO A 128 16.15 16.75 -2.75
CA PRO A 128 17.43 17.01 -3.43
C PRO A 128 17.55 16.35 -4.80
N LEU A 129 17.13 15.10 -4.95
CA LEU A 129 17.27 14.39 -6.23
C LEU A 129 16.32 14.93 -7.30
N ILE A 130 15.05 15.18 -6.97
CA ILE A 130 14.08 15.68 -7.95
C ILE A 130 14.40 17.14 -8.35
N GLY A 131 14.97 17.91 -7.43
CA GLY A 131 15.34 19.32 -7.65
C GLY A 131 16.52 19.52 -8.59
N THR A 132 17.29 18.49 -8.95
CA THR A 132 18.42 18.59 -9.90
C THR A 132 17.98 18.91 -11.32
N ALA A 133 16.70 18.75 -11.68
CA ALA A 133 16.16 18.87 -13.03
C ALA A 133 16.82 17.93 -14.07
N ALA A 134 17.63 16.97 -13.65
CA ALA A 134 18.29 16.01 -14.51
C ALA A 134 17.49 14.68 -14.53
N LEU A 135 17.35 14.07 -15.71
CA LEU A 135 16.49 12.91 -15.91
C LEU A 135 16.92 11.70 -15.06
N LEU A 136 18.21 11.44 -14.95
CA LEU A 136 18.72 10.28 -14.20
C LEU A 136 18.48 10.40 -12.68
N PRO A 137 18.82 11.50 -11.99
CA PRO A 137 18.44 11.67 -10.59
C PRO A 137 16.94 11.61 -10.33
N ILE A 138 16.12 12.16 -11.22
CA ILE A 138 14.67 12.07 -11.13
C ILE A 138 14.21 10.60 -11.23
N PHE A 139 14.74 9.86 -12.19
CA PHE A 139 14.43 8.42 -12.32
C PHE A 139 14.82 7.65 -11.05
N VAL A 140 16.00 7.91 -10.48
CA VAL A 140 16.45 7.29 -9.22
C VAL A 140 15.53 7.67 -8.07
N ALA A 141 15.16 8.95 -7.93
CA ALA A 141 14.25 9.41 -6.89
C ALA A 141 12.89 8.73 -6.96
N LEU A 142 12.30 8.66 -8.15
CA LEU A 142 11.00 8.01 -8.38
C LEU A 142 11.09 6.50 -8.14
N SER A 143 12.16 5.85 -8.61
CA SER A 143 12.38 4.42 -8.43
C SER A 143 12.53 4.05 -6.95
N LEU A 144 13.28 4.83 -6.18
CA LEU A 144 13.44 4.63 -4.74
C LEU A 144 12.12 4.87 -3.99
N ALA A 145 11.40 5.96 -4.31
CA ALA A 145 10.12 6.26 -3.67
C ALA A 145 9.08 5.17 -3.93
N LEU A 146 8.95 4.75 -5.18
CA LEU A 146 8.02 3.68 -5.57
C LEU A 146 8.45 2.31 -5.03
N PHE A 147 9.76 2.05 -4.94
CA PHE A 147 10.27 0.83 -4.31
C PHE A 147 9.88 0.79 -2.82
N VAL A 148 10.11 1.85 -2.07
CA VAL A 148 9.73 1.94 -0.65
C VAL A 148 8.22 1.82 -0.48
N MET A 149 7.44 2.49 -1.34
CA MET A 149 5.99 2.37 -1.34
C MET A 149 5.53 0.94 -1.55
N GLY A 150 6.05 0.25 -2.58
CA GLY A 150 5.72 -1.14 -2.85
C GLY A 150 6.13 -2.08 -1.72
N PHE A 151 7.23 -1.76 -1.03
CA PHE A 151 7.71 -2.51 0.12
C PHE A 151 6.77 -2.40 1.34
N ILE A 152 6.11 -1.26 1.53
CA ILE A 152 5.06 -1.07 2.53
C ILE A 152 3.77 -1.76 2.08
N TYR A 153 3.42 -1.61 0.79
CA TYR A 153 2.17 -2.13 0.24
C TYR A 153 2.07 -3.66 0.27
N GLY A 154 3.20 -4.36 0.01
CA GLY A 154 3.25 -5.82 -0.04
C GLY A 154 2.63 -6.51 1.20
N PRO A 155 3.09 -6.21 2.42
CA PRO A 155 2.55 -6.83 3.63
C PRO A 155 1.20 -6.26 4.08
N LEU A 156 0.73 -5.13 3.53
CA LEU A 156 -0.45 -4.42 4.02
C LEU A 156 -1.72 -5.28 3.95
N GLY A 157 -1.86 -6.07 2.88
CA GLY A 157 -2.99 -6.98 2.67
C GLY A 157 -3.11 -8.07 3.74
N ALA A 158 -2.00 -8.53 4.30
CA ALA A 158 -1.96 -9.47 5.42
C ALA A 158 -2.04 -8.76 6.78
N TYR A 159 -1.41 -7.59 6.89
CA TYR A 159 -1.34 -6.82 8.13
C TYR A 159 -2.70 -6.27 8.57
N LEU A 160 -3.44 -5.63 7.67
CA LEU A 160 -4.71 -4.99 8.01
C LEU A 160 -5.76 -5.95 8.56
N PRO A 161 -6.06 -7.10 7.92
CA PRO A 161 -6.97 -8.06 8.50
C PRO A 161 -6.47 -8.64 9.83
N ALA A 162 -5.16 -8.83 9.99
CA ALA A 162 -4.59 -9.38 11.23
C ALA A 162 -4.73 -8.45 12.45
N LEU A 163 -5.00 -7.15 12.24
CA LEU A 163 -5.27 -6.20 13.33
C LEU A 163 -6.62 -6.45 14.03
N PHE A 164 -7.54 -7.17 13.39
CA PHE A 164 -8.91 -7.34 13.87
C PHE A 164 -9.25 -8.81 14.07
N PRO A 165 -10.08 -9.15 15.09
CA PRO A 165 -10.59 -10.49 15.26
C PRO A 165 -11.45 -10.92 14.06
N THR A 166 -11.53 -12.23 13.82
CA THR A 166 -12.17 -12.81 12.63
C THR A 166 -13.63 -12.37 12.47
N GLN A 167 -14.36 -12.17 13.59
CA GLN A 167 -15.76 -11.70 13.58
C GLN A 167 -15.95 -10.25 13.07
N LEU A 168 -14.87 -9.44 13.03
CA LEU A 168 -14.91 -8.04 12.58
C LEU A 168 -14.26 -7.83 11.20
N ARG A 169 -13.76 -8.89 10.58
CA ARG A 169 -13.09 -8.81 9.26
C ARG A 169 -14.06 -8.79 8.07
N TYR A 170 -15.34 -9.13 8.31
CA TYR A 170 -16.37 -9.28 7.29
C TYR A 170 -17.56 -8.38 7.54
#